data_63a1e8851f80540f0ac4d0b592b70f18
#
_entry.id   63a1e8851f80540f0ac4d0b592b70f18
#
_cell.length_a   1.000
_cell.length_b   1.000
_cell.length_c   1.000
_cell.angle_alpha   90.00
_cell.angle_beta   90.00
_cell.angle_gamma   90.00
#
_symmetry.space_group_name_H-M   'P 1'
#
loop_
_entity.id
_entity.type
_entity.pdbx_description
1 polymer ?
#
loop_
_entity_poly.entity_id
_entity_poly.type
_entity_poly.pdbx_seq_one_letter_code
_entity_poly.pdbx_strand_id
1 'polypeptide(L)'
;MNKNTSLPSPTAVLRRVVGYMLKYYKWPFLLVILCILIAAIATVIGATFPQTLVDDYITPMINSGSTDFSALGKAVIRLVITLAIGILASWAYTRIMVTVSQGTMLRLRDDLFQSMERLPIKYFDTHAHGDIMSVYTNDVDTLRQLLSQSIPQIINSVITMVATLISMIVLNPALTVISIVTAVVMLLVTSNFSKLSGKYYVRQQRDLGIVDGFIEEMLDGQKVVKVFCHEQAAKADFHKVNDQLRDSADKANRYANLLMPVNANIGWLSYALVAIIGAVLGINGLAGVTVGTVITFVGLNKSFTQPITQVSMQVNFVVTAAAGAQRVFNLMDEKPETDEGYVELVNAKEGANGEITEVTERTNTWAWKHPHKADGSVTYTKLEGGVVLDSVDFGYDENKLVLHDISLWAKPGQKIAFVGATGAGKTTITNLINRFYDIADGKIRYDGININKIKKPDLRRSMGIVLQDTHLFTGTVMENIRYGNLEATDEECVAAAQLANADGFIRRLPDGYNTMLTGDGANLSQGQRQLIAIARAAVADPPVLILDEATSSIDTRTEKLVQDGMDALMYGRTTFVIAHRLSTVRNADCIMVMEQGRIIERGTHDELIAKKGKYYQLYTGNFAEETA
;
A
#
# COMPACT_ATOMS: atom_id res chain seq x y z
N MET A 1 14.40 14.15 7.34
CA MET A 1 13.10 14.41 8.03
C MET A 1 12.77 15.89 7.94
N ASN A 2 11.99 16.29 6.94
CA ASN A 2 11.56 17.68 6.77
C ASN A 2 10.52 18.01 7.86
N LYS A 3 10.94 18.73 8.88
CA LYS A 3 10.11 19.24 9.98
C LYS A 3 9.32 20.47 9.49
N ASN A 4 8.20 20.33 8.80
CA ASN A 4 7.15 21.39 8.72
C ASN A 4 6.01 21.06 7.74
N THR A 5 5.59 19.81 7.66
CA THR A 5 4.23 19.53 7.17
C THR A 5 3.37 19.22 8.39
N SER A 6 2.65 20.25 8.89
CA SER A 6 1.55 20.01 9.83
C SER A 6 0.64 18.95 9.23
N LEU A 7 0.47 17.83 9.92
CA LEU A 7 -0.44 16.76 9.52
C LEU A 7 -1.78 17.40 9.15
N PRO A 8 -2.32 17.17 7.95
CA PRO A 8 -3.59 17.74 7.56
C PRO A 8 -4.66 17.33 8.57
N SER A 9 -5.55 18.26 8.92
CA SER A 9 -6.60 17.97 9.89
C SER A 9 -7.42 16.77 9.42
N PRO A 10 -7.91 15.90 10.32
CA PRO A 10 -8.75 14.74 9.94
C PRO A 10 -9.92 15.13 9.04
N THR A 11 -10.46 16.34 9.22
CA THR A 11 -11.53 16.89 8.37
C THR A 11 -11.08 17.17 6.93
N ALA A 12 -9.85 17.61 6.71
CA ALA A 12 -9.31 17.83 5.36
C ALA A 12 -9.13 16.49 4.63
N VAL A 13 -8.65 15.46 5.32
CA VAL A 13 -8.49 14.12 4.77
C VAL A 13 -9.86 13.52 4.40
N LEU A 14 -10.84 13.60 5.30
CA LEU A 14 -12.21 13.13 5.03
C LEU A 14 -12.84 13.87 3.85
N ARG A 15 -12.64 15.18 3.74
CA ARG A 15 -13.09 15.95 2.58
C ARG A 15 -12.48 15.43 1.28
N ARG A 16 -11.20 15.03 1.30
CA ARG A 16 -10.53 14.42 0.15
C ARG A 16 -11.12 13.06 -0.22
N VAL A 17 -11.39 12.19 0.77
CA VAL A 17 -12.05 10.89 0.55
C VAL A 17 -13.43 11.06 -0.08
N VAL A 18 -14.26 11.95 0.49
CA VAL A 18 -15.57 12.25 -0.05
C VAL A 18 -15.48 12.88 -1.44
N GLY A 19 -14.52 13.80 -1.65
CA GLY A 19 -14.24 14.41 -2.95
C GLY A 19 -13.87 13.38 -4.02
N TYR A 20 -13.03 12.39 -3.65
CA TYR A 20 -12.65 11.29 -4.53
C TYR A 20 -13.87 10.44 -4.92
N MET A 21 -14.72 10.08 -3.96
CA MET A 21 -15.96 9.36 -4.23
C MET A 21 -16.91 10.16 -5.12
N LEU A 22 -17.12 11.45 -4.83
CA LEU A 22 -18.03 12.32 -5.59
C LEU A 22 -17.54 12.60 -7.02
N LYS A 23 -16.25 12.55 -7.28
CA LYS A 23 -15.71 12.70 -8.65
C LYS A 23 -16.31 11.68 -9.61
N TYR A 24 -16.56 10.44 -9.15
CA TYR A 24 -17.03 9.35 -9.98
C TYR A 24 -18.50 8.98 -9.75
N TYR A 25 -19.02 9.19 -8.53
CA TYR A 25 -20.34 8.69 -8.10
C TYR A 25 -21.27 9.79 -7.59
N LYS A 26 -21.15 11.02 -8.12
CA LYS A 26 -21.95 12.19 -7.72
C LYS A 26 -23.47 11.92 -7.75
N TRP A 27 -24.00 11.42 -8.86
CA TRP A 27 -25.43 11.20 -9.04
C TRP A 27 -25.98 10.03 -8.20
N PRO A 28 -25.34 8.85 -8.16
CA PRO A 28 -25.74 7.80 -7.24
C PRO A 28 -25.75 8.25 -5.78
N PHE A 29 -24.75 9.03 -5.35
CA PHE A 29 -24.69 9.53 -3.98
C PHE A 29 -25.80 10.53 -3.66
N LEU A 30 -26.18 11.42 -4.59
CA LEU A 30 -27.34 12.30 -4.43
C LEU A 30 -28.65 11.49 -4.29
N LEU A 31 -28.78 10.40 -5.05
CA LEU A 31 -29.94 9.50 -4.91
C LEU A 31 -29.95 8.82 -3.55
N VAL A 32 -28.80 8.44 -3.00
CA VAL A 32 -28.68 7.92 -1.63
C VAL A 32 -29.21 8.93 -0.62
N ILE A 33 -28.81 10.20 -0.70
CA ILE A 33 -29.30 11.26 0.20
C ILE A 33 -30.81 11.42 0.08
N LEU A 34 -31.35 11.41 -1.14
CA LEU A 34 -32.80 11.48 -1.36
C LEU A 34 -33.54 10.29 -0.73
N CYS A 35 -33.03 9.08 -0.92
CA CYS A 35 -33.62 7.87 -0.32
C CYS A 35 -33.58 7.92 1.23
N ILE A 36 -32.44 8.39 1.79
CA ILE A 36 -32.33 8.59 3.25
C ILE A 36 -33.38 9.60 3.74
N LEU A 37 -33.57 10.71 3.02
CA LEU A 37 -34.58 11.72 3.37
C LEU A 37 -35.99 11.13 3.36
N ILE A 38 -36.35 10.36 2.33
CA ILE A 38 -37.65 9.67 2.24
C ILE A 38 -37.84 8.70 3.42
N ALA A 39 -36.82 7.90 3.73
CA ALA A 39 -36.83 6.96 4.84
C ALA A 39 -37.00 7.66 6.20
N ALA A 40 -36.29 8.77 6.41
CA ALA A 40 -36.40 9.58 7.63
C ALA A 40 -37.81 10.20 7.78
N ILE A 41 -38.37 10.76 6.71
CA ILE A 41 -39.76 11.30 6.71
C ILE A 41 -40.77 10.19 7.05
N ALA A 42 -40.63 9.02 6.42
CA ALA A 42 -41.51 7.88 6.72
C ALA A 42 -41.40 7.44 8.18
N THR A 43 -40.20 7.43 8.75
CA THR A 43 -39.97 7.13 10.18
C THR A 43 -40.64 8.15 11.10
N VAL A 44 -40.53 9.45 10.78
CA VAL A 44 -41.15 10.53 11.56
C VAL A 44 -42.68 10.45 11.48
N ILE A 45 -43.28 10.21 10.29
CA ILE A 45 -44.70 10.01 10.12
C ILE A 45 -45.17 8.81 10.95
N GLY A 46 -44.42 7.71 10.95
CA GLY A 46 -44.68 6.54 11.79
C GLY A 46 -44.67 6.88 13.29
N ALA A 47 -43.69 7.71 13.71
CA ALA A 47 -43.57 8.13 15.11
C ALA A 47 -44.63 9.14 15.55
N THR A 48 -45.18 9.95 14.63
CA THR A 48 -46.27 10.93 14.94
C THR A 48 -47.68 10.33 14.84
N PHE A 49 -47.84 9.21 14.18
CA PHE A 49 -49.11 8.56 13.97
C PHE A 49 -49.91 8.23 15.26
N PRO A 50 -49.27 7.85 16.41
CA PRO A 50 -50.02 7.60 17.65
C PRO A 50 -50.87 8.78 18.13
N GLN A 51 -50.45 10.03 17.91
CA GLN A 51 -51.28 11.20 18.20
C GLN A 51 -52.53 11.21 17.32
N THR A 52 -52.35 11.13 16.00
CA THR A 52 -53.49 11.07 15.07
C THR A 52 -54.43 9.91 15.40
N LEU A 53 -53.88 8.75 15.76
CA LEU A 53 -54.65 7.58 16.13
C LEU A 53 -55.51 7.84 17.37
N VAL A 54 -54.95 8.41 18.43
CA VAL A 54 -55.63 8.63 19.70
C VAL A 54 -56.56 9.83 19.62
N ASP A 55 -56.07 10.98 19.15
CA ASP A 55 -56.80 12.24 19.24
C ASP A 55 -57.88 12.38 18.15
N ASP A 56 -57.61 11.93 16.90
CA ASP A 56 -58.50 12.13 15.76
C ASP A 56 -59.46 10.95 15.52
N TYR A 57 -59.14 9.74 16.02
CA TYR A 57 -59.97 8.55 15.78
C TYR A 57 -60.45 7.92 17.06
N ILE A 58 -59.59 7.53 18.02
CA ILE A 58 -60.03 6.75 19.20
C ILE A 58 -60.90 7.60 20.15
N THR A 59 -60.41 8.79 20.54
CA THR A 59 -61.09 9.65 21.49
C THR A 59 -62.44 10.10 20.97
N PRO A 60 -62.63 10.54 19.71
CA PRO A 60 -63.93 10.85 19.15
C PRO A 60 -64.91 9.63 19.08
N MET A 61 -64.35 8.44 18.74
CA MET A 61 -65.19 7.20 18.71
C MET A 61 -65.67 6.81 20.10
N ILE A 62 -64.84 6.92 21.12
CA ILE A 62 -65.26 6.67 22.52
C ILE A 62 -66.31 7.66 22.94
N ASN A 63 -66.13 8.95 22.66
CA ASN A 63 -67.07 10.00 23.05
C ASN A 63 -68.42 9.92 22.33
N SER A 64 -68.47 9.44 21.09
CA SER A 64 -69.70 9.28 20.29
C SER A 64 -70.30 7.91 20.40
N GLY A 65 -69.68 6.92 21.04
CA GLY A 65 -70.12 5.53 21.08
C GLY A 65 -70.20 4.85 19.72
N SER A 66 -69.50 5.39 18.70
CA SER A 66 -69.51 4.87 17.33
C SER A 66 -68.64 3.61 17.21
N THR A 67 -69.14 2.62 16.48
CA THR A 67 -68.39 1.37 16.12
C THR A 67 -67.98 1.33 14.66
N ASP A 68 -67.97 2.47 13.95
CA ASP A 68 -67.48 2.55 12.57
C ASP A 68 -65.95 2.72 12.51
N PHE A 69 -65.25 1.65 12.18
CA PHE A 69 -63.80 1.61 12.04
C PHE A 69 -63.32 1.94 10.62
N SER A 70 -64.20 2.34 9.69
CA SER A 70 -63.78 2.54 8.27
C SER A 70 -62.80 3.67 8.08
N ALA A 71 -62.95 4.78 8.80
CA ALA A 71 -62.00 5.91 8.76
C ALA A 71 -60.65 5.56 9.38
N LEU A 72 -60.63 4.85 10.49
CA LEU A 72 -59.43 4.33 11.15
C LEU A 72 -58.68 3.34 10.24
N GLY A 73 -59.43 2.40 9.59
CA GLY A 73 -58.82 1.45 8.64
C GLY A 73 -58.08 2.14 7.48
N LYS A 74 -58.68 3.21 6.91
CA LYS A 74 -58.05 4.02 5.87
C LYS A 74 -56.79 4.74 6.37
N ALA A 75 -56.74 5.22 7.60
CA ALA A 75 -55.60 5.85 8.20
C ALA A 75 -54.44 4.86 8.42
N VAL A 76 -54.77 3.65 8.92
CA VAL A 76 -53.78 2.57 9.09
C VAL A 76 -53.22 2.11 7.74
N ILE A 77 -54.06 1.96 6.71
CA ILE A 77 -53.59 1.60 5.37
C ILE A 77 -52.60 2.67 4.81
N ARG A 78 -52.92 3.97 4.97
CA ARG A 78 -52.00 5.05 4.58
C ARG A 78 -50.65 4.97 5.31
N LEU A 79 -50.68 4.68 6.61
CA LEU A 79 -49.45 4.49 7.39
C LEU A 79 -48.64 3.31 6.86
N VAL A 80 -49.28 2.15 6.62
CA VAL A 80 -48.60 0.96 6.09
C VAL A 80 -47.94 1.26 4.74
N ILE A 81 -48.62 1.97 3.84
CA ILE A 81 -48.05 2.39 2.55
C ILE A 81 -46.83 3.30 2.76
N THR A 82 -46.93 4.28 3.67
CA THR A 82 -45.83 5.21 3.96
C THR A 82 -44.62 4.47 4.53
N LEU A 83 -44.84 3.55 5.47
CA LEU A 83 -43.73 2.73 6.02
C LEU A 83 -43.15 1.78 4.98
N ALA A 84 -43.95 1.21 4.09
CA ALA A 84 -43.48 0.39 2.98
C ALA A 84 -42.57 1.19 2.02
N ILE A 85 -42.94 2.42 1.70
CA ILE A 85 -42.11 3.35 0.92
C ILE A 85 -40.80 3.63 1.66
N GLY A 86 -40.83 3.88 2.97
CA GLY A 86 -39.65 4.08 3.81
C GLY A 86 -38.71 2.88 3.83
N ILE A 87 -39.26 1.66 3.91
CA ILE A 87 -38.49 0.41 3.86
C ILE A 87 -37.81 0.24 2.49
N LEU A 88 -38.57 0.46 1.40
CA LEU A 88 -38.03 0.40 0.04
C LEU A 88 -36.94 1.44 -0.19
N ALA A 89 -37.10 2.65 0.32
CA ALA A 89 -36.09 3.70 0.26
C ALA A 89 -34.83 3.31 1.06
N SER A 90 -35.01 2.70 2.24
CA SER A 90 -33.90 2.21 3.07
C SER A 90 -33.14 1.08 2.38
N TRP A 91 -33.83 0.15 1.77
CA TRP A 91 -33.23 -0.91 0.95
C TRP A 91 -32.47 -0.33 -0.25
N ALA A 92 -33.09 0.63 -0.95
CA ALA A 92 -32.50 1.26 -2.13
C ALA A 92 -31.21 2.01 -1.80
N TYR A 93 -31.19 2.88 -0.77
CA TYR A 93 -29.97 3.60 -0.43
C TYR A 93 -28.84 2.66 0.01
N THR A 94 -29.16 1.60 0.77
CA THR A 94 -28.15 0.60 1.17
C THR A 94 -27.57 -0.10 -0.06
N ARG A 95 -28.42 -0.53 -0.99
CA ARG A 95 -27.99 -1.21 -2.22
C ARG A 95 -27.15 -0.32 -3.12
N ILE A 96 -27.55 0.94 -3.30
CA ILE A 96 -26.81 1.92 -4.10
C ILE A 96 -25.46 2.21 -3.43
N MET A 97 -25.43 2.35 -2.10
CA MET A 97 -24.21 2.66 -1.37
C MET A 97 -23.16 1.55 -1.45
N VAL A 98 -23.58 0.27 -1.50
CA VAL A 98 -22.67 -0.85 -1.79
C VAL A 98 -22.00 -0.65 -3.15
N THR A 99 -22.76 -0.31 -4.19
CA THR A 99 -22.21 -0.07 -5.53
C THR A 99 -21.24 1.11 -5.54
N VAL A 100 -21.59 2.22 -4.88
CA VAL A 100 -20.76 3.42 -4.76
C VAL A 100 -19.46 3.12 -4.02
N SER A 101 -19.54 2.45 -2.86
CA SER A 101 -18.36 2.16 -2.04
C SER A 101 -17.42 1.17 -2.74
N GLN A 102 -17.94 0.05 -3.28
CA GLN A 102 -17.11 -0.94 -3.95
C GLN A 102 -16.48 -0.40 -5.24
N GLY A 103 -17.23 0.37 -6.03
CA GLY A 103 -16.69 1.00 -7.22
C GLY A 103 -15.63 2.08 -6.91
N THR A 104 -15.79 2.80 -5.79
CA THR A 104 -14.76 3.74 -5.30
C THR A 104 -13.50 2.99 -4.88
N MET A 105 -13.66 1.85 -4.16
CA MET A 105 -12.52 1.03 -3.73
C MET A 105 -11.77 0.39 -4.90
N LEU A 106 -12.48 -0.07 -5.93
CA LEU A 106 -11.85 -0.59 -7.14
C LEU A 106 -10.90 0.47 -7.73
N ARG A 107 -11.42 1.67 -8.01
CA ARG A 107 -10.62 2.76 -8.58
C ARG A 107 -9.47 3.20 -7.68
N LEU A 108 -9.71 3.26 -6.36
CA LEU A 108 -8.68 3.63 -5.39
C LEU A 108 -7.52 2.64 -5.40
N ARG A 109 -7.81 1.33 -5.49
CA ARG A 109 -6.78 0.30 -5.58
C ARG A 109 -6.02 0.37 -6.90
N ASP A 110 -6.72 0.62 -8.01
CA ASP A 110 -6.10 0.78 -9.32
C ASP A 110 -5.16 2.00 -9.33
N ASP A 111 -5.63 3.17 -8.86
CA ASP A 111 -4.83 4.39 -8.80
C ASP A 111 -3.64 4.23 -7.84
N LEU A 112 -3.84 3.56 -6.69
CA LEU A 112 -2.79 3.29 -5.70
C LEU A 112 -1.71 2.37 -6.29
N PHE A 113 -2.11 1.29 -6.96
CA PHE A 113 -1.19 0.36 -7.61
C PHE A 113 -0.42 1.05 -8.73
N GLN A 114 -1.11 1.81 -9.58
CA GLN A 114 -0.47 2.58 -10.64
C GLN A 114 0.53 3.62 -10.10
N SER A 115 0.21 4.24 -8.96
CA SER A 115 1.14 5.18 -8.30
C SER A 115 2.36 4.44 -7.78
N MET A 116 2.19 3.28 -7.12
CA MET A 116 3.27 2.46 -6.61
C MET A 116 4.25 2.02 -7.71
N GLU A 117 3.74 1.53 -8.85
CA GLU A 117 4.56 1.10 -9.99
C GLU A 117 5.42 2.23 -10.60
N ARG A 118 5.06 3.48 -10.35
CA ARG A 118 5.80 4.65 -10.83
C ARG A 118 6.82 5.19 -9.83
N LEU A 119 6.91 4.60 -8.63
CA LEU A 119 7.84 5.10 -7.61
C LEU A 119 9.29 4.72 -7.93
N PRO A 120 10.25 5.58 -7.54
CA PRO A 120 11.67 5.25 -7.66
C PRO A 120 12.04 4.11 -6.70
N ILE A 121 13.06 3.33 -7.04
CA ILE A 121 13.59 2.23 -6.19
C ILE A 121 13.95 2.75 -4.79
N LYS A 122 14.44 3.98 -4.67
CA LYS A 122 14.72 4.64 -3.39
C LYS A 122 13.56 4.55 -2.39
N TYR A 123 12.31 4.61 -2.87
CA TYR A 123 11.15 4.50 -2.02
C TYR A 123 11.07 3.12 -1.35
N PHE A 124 11.28 2.06 -2.12
CA PHE A 124 11.23 0.67 -1.65
C PHE A 124 12.42 0.32 -0.75
N ASP A 125 13.58 0.91 -1.00
CA ASP A 125 14.78 0.72 -0.16
C ASP A 125 14.67 1.42 1.20
N THR A 126 13.82 2.45 1.31
CA THR A 126 13.67 3.26 2.53
C THR A 126 12.41 2.95 3.33
N HIS A 127 11.49 2.17 2.79
CA HIS A 127 10.23 1.80 3.44
C HIS A 127 10.11 0.28 3.54
N ALA A 128 9.70 -0.22 4.70
CA ALA A 128 9.47 -1.64 4.89
C ALA A 128 8.31 -2.13 4.00
N HIS A 129 8.50 -3.27 3.32
CA HIS A 129 7.45 -3.86 2.48
C HIS A 129 6.14 -4.12 3.25
N GLY A 130 6.24 -4.50 4.54
CA GLY A 130 5.09 -4.69 5.42
C GLY A 130 4.28 -3.43 5.63
N ASP A 131 4.91 -2.26 5.73
CA ASP A 131 4.22 -0.97 5.87
C ASP A 131 3.44 -0.63 4.60
N ILE A 132 4.06 -0.81 3.43
CA ILE A 132 3.40 -0.62 2.13
C ILE A 132 2.22 -1.58 1.99
N MET A 133 2.40 -2.86 2.34
CA MET A 133 1.34 -3.88 2.27
C MET A 133 0.19 -3.55 3.23
N SER A 134 0.48 -3.02 4.42
CA SER A 134 -0.54 -2.56 5.38
C SER A 134 -1.44 -1.46 4.81
N VAL A 135 -0.91 -0.59 3.94
CA VAL A 135 -1.73 0.41 3.23
C VAL A 135 -2.76 -0.26 2.32
N TYR A 136 -2.35 -1.30 1.56
CA TYR A 136 -3.24 -2.04 0.65
C TYR A 136 -4.29 -2.88 1.36
N THR A 137 -3.95 -3.46 2.50
CA THR A 137 -4.83 -4.38 3.25
C THR A 137 -5.67 -3.63 4.28
N ASN A 138 -5.02 -3.09 5.31
CA ASN A 138 -5.70 -2.54 6.48
C ASN A 138 -6.32 -1.17 6.23
N ASP A 139 -5.56 -0.27 5.60
CA ASP A 139 -6.02 1.11 5.40
C ASP A 139 -7.11 1.21 4.35
N VAL A 140 -6.96 0.48 3.24
CA VAL A 140 -8.00 0.41 2.20
C VAL A 140 -9.29 -0.24 2.75
N ASP A 141 -9.19 -1.28 3.60
CA ASP A 141 -10.39 -1.89 4.22
C ASP A 141 -11.07 -0.95 5.21
N THR A 142 -10.30 -0.20 5.98
CA THR A 142 -10.83 0.84 6.87
C THR A 142 -11.56 1.95 6.09
N LEU A 143 -11.04 2.34 4.92
CA LEU A 143 -11.72 3.27 4.00
C LEU A 143 -13.01 2.68 3.44
N ARG A 144 -13.01 1.39 3.10
CA ARG A 144 -14.22 0.68 2.66
C ARG A 144 -15.32 0.76 3.71
N GLN A 145 -15.00 0.49 4.97
CA GLN A 145 -15.97 0.57 6.07
C GLN A 145 -16.47 2.01 6.29
N LEU A 146 -15.58 3.01 6.21
CA LEU A 146 -15.94 4.42 6.28
C LEU A 146 -16.99 4.78 5.23
N LEU A 147 -16.74 4.42 3.96
CA LEU A 147 -17.61 4.75 2.85
C LEU A 147 -18.91 3.94 2.88
N SER A 148 -18.84 2.63 3.18
CA SER A 148 -20.02 1.75 3.10
C SER A 148 -20.96 1.85 4.31
N GLN A 149 -20.44 2.18 5.49
CA GLN A 149 -21.21 2.15 6.74
C GLN A 149 -21.24 3.51 7.45
N SER A 150 -20.07 4.09 7.76
CA SER A 150 -20.03 5.27 8.65
C SER A 150 -20.62 6.51 8.01
N ILE A 151 -20.28 6.82 6.75
CA ILE A 151 -20.82 8.01 6.06
C ILE A 151 -22.36 7.92 5.91
N PRO A 152 -22.95 6.84 5.38
CA PRO A 152 -24.41 6.72 5.30
C PRO A 152 -25.10 6.79 6.66
N GLN A 153 -24.51 6.13 7.68
CA GLN A 153 -25.06 6.12 9.03
C GLN A 153 -25.07 7.51 9.67
N ILE A 154 -23.98 8.28 9.51
CA ILE A 154 -23.90 9.66 10.02
C ILE A 154 -24.93 10.55 9.31
N ILE A 155 -25.03 10.46 7.97
CA ILE A 155 -26.00 11.23 7.19
C ILE A 155 -27.42 10.89 7.61
N ASN A 156 -27.75 9.60 7.71
CA ASN A 156 -29.07 9.14 8.16
C ASN A 156 -29.37 9.64 9.58
N SER A 157 -28.43 9.54 10.51
CA SER A 157 -28.60 10.01 11.89
C SER A 157 -28.84 11.52 11.96
N VAL A 158 -28.11 12.33 11.21
CA VAL A 158 -28.28 13.79 11.18
C VAL A 158 -29.66 14.15 10.57
N ILE A 159 -30.00 13.55 9.44
CA ILE A 159 -31.30 13.83 8.78
C ILE A 159 -32.48 13.41 9.70
N THR A 160 -32.42 12.23 10.30
CA THR A 160 -33.44 11.75 11.23
C THR A 160 -33.56 12.66 12.45
N MET A 161 -32.45 13.07 13.04
CA MET A 161 -32.42 13.96 14.20
C MET A 161 -33.05 15.33 13.87
N VAL A 162 -32.70 15.92 12.73
CA VAL A 162 -33.26 17.21 12.29
C VAL A 162 -34.76 17.09 11.99
N ALA A 163 -35.17 16.05 11.26
CA ALA A 163 -36.57 15.83 10.92
C ALA A 163 -37.45 15.59 12.19
N THR A 164 -36.92 14.80 13.14
CA THR A 164 -37.58 14.55 14.43
C THR A 164 -37.67 15.84 15.26
N LEU A 165 -36.59 16.64 15.33
CA LEU A 165 -36.58 17.91 16.07
C LEU A 165 -37.62 18.90 15.50
N ILE A 166 -37.71 19.03 14.18
CA ILE A 166 -38.74 19.87 13.54
C ILE A 166 -40.12 19.40 13.93
N SER A 167 -40.39 18.09 13.86
CA SER A 167 -41.67 17.52 14.25
C SER A 167 -42.01 17.75 15.73
N MET A 168 -41.04 17.65 16.62
CA MET A 168 -41.20 17.92 18.05
C MET A 168 -41.56 19.39 18.30
N ILE A 169 -40.87 20.34 17.62
CA ILE A 169 -41.16 21.79 17.75
C ILE A 169 -42.57 22.10 17.27
N VAL A 170 -42.99 21.52 16.14
CA VAL A 170 -44.36 21.72 15.58
C VAL A 170 -45.41 21.11 16.49
N LEU A 171 -45.13 19.96 17.08
CA LEU A 171 -46.07 19.24 17.94
C LEU A 171 -46.25 19.94 19.30
N ASN A 172 -45.16 20.20 20.02
CA ASN A 172 -45.24 20.92 21.30
C ASN A 172 -43.86 21.53 21.67
N PRO A 173 -43.69 22.85 21.59
CA PRO A 173 -42.42 23.51 21.91
C PRO A 173 -41.99 23.35 23.38
N ALA A 174 -42.94 23.30 24.34
CA ALA A 174 -42.62 23.20 25.76
C ALA A 174 -41.95 21.85 26.11
N LEU A 175 -42.49 20.74 25.57
CA LEU A 175 -41.89 19.42 25.75
C LEU A 175 -40.57 19.27 24.96
N THR A 176 -40.44 19.98 23.85
CA THR A 176 -39.19 19.95 23.03
C THR A 176 -38.00 20.48 23.82
N VAL A 177 -38.18 21.50 24.68
CA VAL A 177 -37.09 22.03 25.52
C VAL A 177 -36.45 20.94 26.39
N ILE A 178 -37.30 20.06 26.97
CA ILE A 178 -36.82 18.95 27.82
C ILE A 178 -35.90 18.03 27.02
N SER A 179 -36.33 17.65 25.81
CA SER A 179 -35.55 16.77 24.93
C SER A 179 -34.25 17.43 24.45
N ILE A 180 -34.26 18.75 24.19
CA ILE A 180 -33.03 19.49 23.82
C ILE A 180 -32.06 19.53 24.99
N VAL A 181 -32.53 19.83 26.22
CA VAL A 181 -31.65 19.82 27.41
C VAL A 181 -31.02 18.45 27.61
N THR A 182 -31.82 17.39 27.48
CA THR A 182 -31.30 16.01 27.58
C THR A 182 -30.29 15.70 26.49
N ALA A 183 -30.53 16.10 25.25
CA ALA A 183 -29.58 15.92 24.16
C ALA A 183 -28.23 16.65 24.42
N VAL A 184 -28.30 17.87 24.95
CA VAL A 184 -27.07 18.62 25.35
C VAL A 184 -26.31 17.87 26.45
N VAL A 185 -26.99 17.34 27.46
CA VAL A 185 -26.37 16.51 28.51
C VAL A 185 -25.71 15.27 27.88
N MET A 186 -26.41 14.56 26.99
CA MET A 186 -25.88 13.39 26.28
C MET A 186 -24.61 13.75 25.47
N LEU A 187 -24.61 14.87 24.76
CA LEU A 187 -23.47 15.32 23.98
C LEU A 187 -22.27 15.68 24.86
N LEU A 188 -22.49 16.34 25.99
CA LEU A 188 -21.42 16.67 26.96
C LEU A 188 -20.82 15.39 27.57
N VAL A 189 -21.66 14.46 28.00
CA VAL A 189 -21.23 13.16 28.51
C VAL A 189 -20.44 12.40 27.45
N THR A 190 -20.98 12.28 26.25
CA THR A 190 -20.32 11.61 25.11
C THR A 190 -18.95 12.23 24.81
N SER A 191 -18.85 13.56 24.76
CA SER A 191 -17.59 14.26 24.49
C SER A 191 -16.53 13.96 25.54
N ASN A 192 -16.91 13.94 26.82
CA ASN A 192 -15.97 13.65 27.91
C ASN A 192 -15.50 12.19 27.88
N PHE A 193 -16.41 11.23 27.74
CA PHE A 193 -16.05 9.81 27.67
C PHE A 193 -15.22 9.49 26.41
N SER A 194 -15.55 10.08 25.26
CA SER A 194 -14.80 9.89 24.01
C SER A 194 -13.37 10.44 24.12
N LYS A 195 -13.16 11.58 24.75
CA LYS A 195 -11.80 12.13 25.01
C LYS A 195 -10.97 11.19 25.89
N LEU A 196 -11.59 10.67 26.97
CA LEU A 196 -10.92 9.74 27.89
C LEU A 196 -10.60 8.41 27.20
N SER A 197 -11.57 7.82 26.53
CA SER A 197 -11.42 6.57 25.76
C SER A 197 -10.34 6.73 24.68
N GLY A 198 -10.36 7.82 23.91
CA GLY A 198 -9.38 8.08 22.84
C GLY A 198 -7.95 8.14 23.35
N LYS A 199 -7.71 8.78 24.52
CA LYS A 199 -6.37 8.83 25.15
C LYS A 199 -5.85 7.42 25.46
N TYR A 200 -6.68 6.56 26.05
CA TYR A 200 -6.27 5.20 26.39
C TYR A 200 -6.21 4.28 25.18
N TYR A 201 -7.02 4.54 24.14
CA TYR A 201 -6.99 3.78 22.89
C TYR A 201 -5.65 3.97 22.14
N VAL A 202 -5.13 5.22 22.09
CA VAL A 202 -3.80 5.49 21.54
C VAL A 202 -2.72 4.74 22.32
N ARG A 203 -2.82 4.69 23.66
CA ARG A 203 -1.89 3.92 24.49
C ARG A 203 -2.01 2.42 24.24
N GLN A 204 -3.21 1.90 24.14
CA GLN A 204 -3.47 0.48 23.81
C GLN A 204 -2.84 0.11 22.47
N GLN A 205 -2.98 0.94 21.44
CA GLN A 205 -2.37 0.67 20.12
C GLN A 205 -0.84 0.66 20.18
N ARG A 206 -0.25 1.54 20.96
CA ARG A 206 1.21 1.52 21.18
C ARG A 206 1.65 0.23 21.89
N ASP A 207 0.94 -0.15 22.96
CA ASP A 207 1.28 -1.32 23.76
C ASP A 207 1.01 -2.62 22.97
N LEU A 208 0.01 -2.64 22.07
CA LEU A 208 -0.22 -3.72 21.10
C LEU A 208 0.96 -3.86 20.13
N GLY A 209 1.45 -2.76 19.56
CA GLY A 209 2.64 -2.79 18.70
C GLY A 209 3.90 -3.33 19.41
N ILE A 210 4.05 -3.09 20.73
CA ILE A 210 5.14 -3.67 21.53
C ILE A 210 4.97 -5.21 21.65
N VAL A 211 3.74 -5.67 21.88
CA VAL A 211 3.43 -7.11 21.96
C VAL A 211 3.67 -7.79 20.61
N ASP A 212 3.20 -7.18 19.53
CA ASP A 212 3.36 -7.72 18.17
C ASP A 212 4.85 -7.82 17.80
N GLY A 213 5.64 -6.76 18.05
CA GLY A 213 7.08 -6.78 17.81
C GLY A 213 7.82 -7.83 18.66
N PHE A 214 7.40 -8.02 19.92
CA PHE A 214 7.94 -9.09 20.75
C PHE A 214 7.62 -10.49 20.19
N ILE A 215 6.39 -10.70 19.71
CA ILE A 215 5.98 -11.98 19.10
C ILE A 215 6.81 -12.24 17.84
N GLU A 216 6.97 -11.23 16.95
CA GLU A 216 7.77 -11.32 15.73
C GLU A 216 9.22 -11.72 16.05
N GLU A 217 9.87 -11.02 17.00
CA GLU A 217 11.22 -11.32 17.46
C GLU A 217 11.35 -12.77 17.98
N MET A 218 10.37 -13.24 18.77
CA MET A 218 10.39 -14.60 19.31
C MET A 218 10.12 -15.65 18.23
N LEU A 219 9.31 -15.36 17.22
CA LEU A 219 9.06 -16.26 16.08
C LEU A 219 10.33 -16.42 15.23
N ASP A 220 10.98 -15.32 14.88
CA ASP A 220 12.21 -15.33 14.11
C ASP A 220 13.35 -16.02 14.88
N GLY A 221 13.46 -15.72 16.18
CA GLY A 221 14.43 -16.29 17.09
C GLY A 221 14.07 -17.67 17.66
N GLN A 222 12.96 -18.33 17.25
CA GLN A 222 12.44 -19.54 17.89
C GLN A 222 13.46 -20.67 17.99
N LYS A 223 14.29 -20.86 16.96
CA LYS A 223 15.37 -21.87 16.99
C LYS A 223 16.40 -21.57 18.08
N VAL A 224 16.75 -20.30 18.28
CA VAL A 224 17.70 -19.85 19.30
C VAL A 224 17.10 -20.07 20.69
N VAL A 225 15.85 -19.66 20.91
CA VAL A 225 15.12 -19.87 22.17
C VAL A 225 15.12 -21.35 22.54
N LYS A 226 14.87 -22.26 21.57
CA LYS A 226 14.84 -23.72 21.77
C LYS A 226 16.22 -24.29 22.08
N VAL A 227 17.26 -23.90 21.32
CA VAL A 227 18.62 -24.44 21.52
C VAL A 227 19.18 -24.06 22.89
N PHE A 228 18.88 -22.84 23.37
CA PHE A 228 19.35 -22.36 24.67
C PHE A 228 18.36 -22.63 25.83
N CYS A 229 17.24 -23.31 25.57
CA CYS A 229 16.21 -23.63 26.56
C CYS A 229 15.68 -22.40 27.34
N HIS A 230 15.51 -21.28 26.66
CA HIS A 230 15.09 -20.00 27.25
C HIS A 230 13.57 -19.77 27.21
N GLU A 231 12.73 -20.79 26.97
CA GLU A 231 11.27 -20.66 26.84
C GLU A 231 10.61 -20.05 28.08
N GLN A 232 11.11 -20.38 29.28
CA GLN A 232 10.53 -19.84 30.52
C GLN A 232 10.86 -18.36 30.71
N ALA A 233 12.07 -17.93 30.35
CA ALA A 233 12.46 -16.52 30.36
C ALA A 233 11.64 -15.72 29.34
N ALA A 234 11.56 -16.19 28.09
CA ALA A 234 10.77 -15.58 27.04
C ALA A 234 9.28 -15.44 27.43
N LYS A 235 8.71 -16.50 28.08
CA LYS A 235 7.34 -16.47 28.60
C LYS A 235 7.15 -15.43 29.70
N ALA A 236 8.13 -15.29 30.62
CA ALA A 236 8.07 -14.29 31.68
C ALA A 236 8.13 -12.86 31.14
N ASP A 237 8.94 -12.61 30.11
CA ASP A 237 9.03 -11.31 29.46
C ASP A 237 7.78 -11.02 28.62
N PHE A 238 7.24 -12.01 27.92
CA PHE A 238 5.95 -11.87 27.25
C PHE A 238 4.82 -11.48 28.21
N HIS A 239 4.76 -12.10 29.40
CA HIS A 239 3.75 -11.76 30.39
C HIS A 239 3.82 -10.27 30.80
N LYS A 240 5.02 -9.69 30.95
CA LYS A 240 5.17 -8.27 31.30
C LYS A 240 4.55 -7.35 30.24
N VAL A 241 4.88 -7.56 28.96
CA VAL A 241 4.37 -6.73 27.87
C VAL A 241 2.87 -6.95 27.66
N ASN A 242 2.39 -8.20 27.80
CA ASN A 242 0.97 -8.53 27.67
C ASN A 242 0.12 -7.96 28.82
N ASP A 243 0.64 -7.96 30.07
CA ASP A 243 -0.02 -7.30 31.22
C ASP A 243 -0.12 -5.78 31.01
N GLN A 244 0.89 -5.16 30.45
CA GLN A 244 0.84 -3.73 30.11
C GLN A 244 -0.25 -3.44 29.06
N LEU A 245 -0.35 -4.27 28.03
CA LEU A 245 -1.40 -4.19 27.02
C LEU A 245 -2.78 -4.41 27.67
N ARG A 246 -2.93 -5.43 28.52
CA ARG A 246 -4.19 -5.67 29.26
C ARG A 246 -4.65 -4.43 30.03
N ASP A 247 -3.75 -3.79 30.77
CA ASP A 247 -4.08 -2.63 31.59
C ASP A 247 -4.48 -1.40 30.74
N SER A 248 -3.85 -1.23 29.58
CA SER A 248 -4.20 -0.18 28.63
C SER A 248 -5.53 -0.47 27.94
N ALA A 249 -5.76 -1.72 27.54
CA ALA A 249 -6.99 -2.18 26.90
C ALA A 249 -8.19 -2.12 27.87
N ASP A 250 -8.01 -2.54 29.15
CA ASP A 250 -9.08 -2.43 30.17
C ASP A 250 -9.55 -0.98 30.32
N LYS A 251 -8.61 -0.02 30.47
CA LYS A 251 -8.96 1.39 30.60
C LYS A 251 -9.63 1.95 29.35
N ALA A 252 -9.12 1.62 28.15
CA ALA A 252 -9.70 2.07 26.89
C ALA A 252 -11.13 1.55 26.72
N ASN A 253 -11.34 0.25 26.92
CA ASN A 253 -12.62 -0.41 26.75
C ASN A 253 -13.61 -0.05 27.87
N ARG A 254 -13.16 0.15 29.10
CA ARG A 254 -14.03 0.60 30.21
C ARG A 254 -14.75 1.89 29.86
N TYR A 255 -14.03 2.92 29.41
CA TYR A 255 -14.65 4.19 29.02
C TYR A 255 -15.47 4.09 27.73
N ALA A 256 -15.04 3.31 26.76
CA ALA A 256 -15.78 3.11 25.51
C ALA A 256 -17.12 2.38 25.76
N ASN A 257 -17.09 1.30 26.56
CA ASN A 257 -18.26 0.46 26.81
C ASN A 257 -19.27 1.09 27.79
N LEU A 258 -18.83 2.04 28.64
CA LEU A 258 -19.74 2.80 29.50
C LEU A 258 -20.59 3.81 28.71
N LEU A 259 -20.15 4.27 27.54
CA LEU A 259 -20.82 5.31 26.77
C LEU A 259 -22.25 4.91 26.38
N MET A 260 -22.43 3.69 25.88
CA MET A 260 -23.72 3.19 25.42
C MET A 260 -24.74 3.05 26.57
N PRO A 261 -24.45 2.35 27.69
CA PRO A 261 -25.35 2.27 28.84
C PRO A 261 -25.68 3.64 29.46
N VAL A 262 -24.72 4.52 29.59
CA VAL A 262 -24.94 5.86 30.16
C VAL A 262 -25.87 6.66 29.28
N ASN A 263 -25.62 6.74 27.97
CA ASN A 263 -26.53 7.44 27.05
C ASN A 263 -27.92 6.81 26.99
N ALA A 264 -28.04 5.47 27.04
CA ALA A 264 -29.32 4.79 27.08
C ALA A 264 -30.12 5.16 28.35
N ASN A 265 -29.48 5.19 29.53
CA ASN A 265 -30.13 5.57 30.77
C ASN A 265 -30.52 7.06 30.80
N ILE A 266 -29.69 7.96 30.25
CA ILE A 266 -30.07 9.37 30.08
C ILE A 266 -31.29 9.47 29.16
N GLY A 267 -31.37 8.66 28.09
CA GLY A 267 -32.52 8.56 27.20
C GLY A 267 -33.79 8.08 27.93
N TRP A 268 -33.66 7.07 28.79
CA TRP A 268 -34.77 6.60 29.62
C TRP A 268 -35.22 7.64 30.67
N LEU A 269 -34.27 8.36 31.27
CA LEU A 269 -34.60 9.48 32.17
C LEU A 269 -35.37 10.58 31.42
N SER A 270 -34.90 10.94 30.22
CA SER A 270 -35.60 11.88 29.35
C SER A 270 -37.04 11.41 29.02
N TYR A 271 -37.19 10.12 28.68
CA TYR A 271 -38.50 9.50 28.46
C TYR A 271 -39.41 9.68 29.66
N ALA A 272 -38.95 9.36 30.87
CA ALA A 272 -39.71 9.51 32.10
C ALA A 272 -40.10 10.98 32.38
N LEU A 273 -39.14 11.90 32.22
CA LEU A 273 -39.40 13.34 32.39
C LEU A 273 -40.45 13.89 31.41
N VAL A 274 -40.31 13.52 30.14
CA VAL A 274 -41.31 13.90 29.11
C VAL A 274 -42.68 13.33 29.42
N ALA A 275 -42.76 12.07 29.85
CA ALA A 275 -44.05 11.44 30.22
C ALA A 275 -44.69 12.10 31.43
N ILE A 276 -43.93 12.35 32.52
CA ILE A 276 -44.43 12.96 33.76
C ILE A 276 -44.85 14.42 33.51
N ILE A 277 -43.97 15.23 32.93
CA ILE A 277 -44.26 16.65 32.69
C ILE A 277 -45.36 16.79 31.65
N GLY A 278 -45.36 15.96 30.59
CA GLY A 278 -46.41 15.93 29.60
C GLY A 278 -47.78 15.56 30.21
N ALA A 279 -47.83 14.57 31.11
CA ALA A 279 -49.08 14.20 31.83
C ALA A 279 -49.56 15.34 32.74
N VAL A 280 -48.67 15.98 33.50
CA VAL A 280 -49.00 17.14 34.35
C VAL A 280 -49.57 18.29 33.52
N LEU A 281 -48.92 18.63 32.40
CA LEU A 281 -49.41 19.69 31.50
C LEU A 281 -50.78 19.33 30.88
N GLY A 282 -50.98 18.07 30.47
CA GLY A 282 -52.21 17.60 29.90
C GLY A 282 -53.39 17.60 30.90
N ILE A 283 -53.17 17.13 32.13
CA ILE A 283 -54.19 17.13 33.21
C ILE A 283 -54.62 18.56 33.57
N ASN A 284 -53.65 19.51 33.59
CA ASN A 284 -53.95 20.91 33.86
C ASN A 284 -54.44 21.71 32.65
N GLY A 285 -54.61 21.08 31.47
CA GLY A 285 -55.04 21.74 30.25
C GLY A 285 -54.06 22.79 29.71
N LEU A 286 -52.80 22.70 30.12
CA LEU A 286 -51.76 23.66 29.75
C LEU A 286 -51.06 23.25 28.43
N ALA A 287 -50.62 24.23 27.66
CA ALA A 287 -49.82 24.07 26.43
C ALA A 287 -50.48 23.19 25.35
N GLY A 288 -51.79 22.95 25.39
CA GLY A 288 -52.52 22.12 24.40
C GLY A 288 -52.07 20.65 24.34
N VAL A 289 -51.56 20.12 25.46
CA VAL A 289 -51.05 18.74 25.55
C VAL A 289 -52.23 17.77 25.70
N THR A 290 -52.38 16.84 24.75
CA THR A 290 -53.36 15.72 24.78
C THR A 290 -52.67 14.42 25.19
N VAL A 291 -53.45 13.36 25.43
CA VAL A 291 -52.93 12.02 25.68
C VAL A 291 -52.14 11.53 24.44
N GLY A 292 -52.70 11.77 23.25
CA GLY A 292 -52.01 11.43 22.00
C GLY A 292 -50.67 12.18 21.81
N THR A 293 -50.65 13.47 22.21
CA THR A 293 -49.39 14.26 22.20
C THR A 293 -48.33 13.64 23.11
N VAL A 294 -48.66 13.22 24.33
CA VAL A 294 -47.68 12.63 25.28
C VAL A 294 -47.13 11.32 24.73
N ILE A 295 -47.99 10.41 24.23
CA ILE A 295 -47.58 9.12 23.67
C ILE A 295 -46.65 9.33 22.49
N THR A 296 -46.99 10.22 21.58
CA THR A 296 -46.19 10.54 20.39
C THR A 296 -44.87 11.19 20.77
N PHE A 297 -44.90 12.14 21.72
CA PHE A 297 -43.67 12.86 22.10
C PHE A 297 -42.64 11.95 22.76
N VAL A 298 -43.09 10.98 23.53
CA VAL A 298 -42.25 9.95 24.13
C VAL A 298 -41.55 9.11 23.04
N GLY A 299 -42.27 8.73 21.97
CA GLY A 299 -41.72 8.03 20.81
C GLY A 299 -40.73 8.88 20.01
N LEU A 300 -41.09 10.16 19.78
CA LEU A 300 -40.20 11.12 19.10
C LEU A 300 -38.94 11.39 19.90
N ASN A 301 -39.02 11.50 21.25
CA ASN A 301 -37.87 11.69 22.12
C ASN A 301 -36.84 10.55 21.97
N LYS A 302 -37.31 9.30 21.87
CA LYS A 302 -36.44 8.14 21.57
C LYS A 302 -35.82 8.23 20.19
N SER A 303 -36.59 8.58 19.16
CA SER A 303 -36.11 8.77 17.79
C SER A 303 -35.11 9.93 17.65
N PHE A 304 -35.18 10.93 18.55
CA PHE A 304 -34.27 12.06 18.62
C PHE A 304 -32.96 11.73 19.34
N THR A 305 -33.01 10.95 20.42
CA THR A 305 -31.83 10.65 21.25
C THR A 305 -30.99 9.49 20.74
N GLN A 306 -31.60 8.49 20.09
CA GLN A 306 -30.92 7.31 19.56
C GLN A 306 -29.82 7.63 18.52
N PRO A 307 -30.05 8.53 17.53
CA PRO A 307 -29.00 8.94 16.57
C PRO A 307 -27.78 9.55 17.23
N ILE A 308 -27.91 10.24 18.37
CA ILE A 308 -26.76 10.81 19.13
C ILE A 308 -25.81 9.68 19.55
N THR A 309 -26.35 8.58 20.07
CA THR A 309 -25.55 7.41 20.47
C THR A 309 -24.88 6.75 19.25
N GLN A 310 -25.62 6.62 18.13
CA GLN A 310 -25.09 6.03 16.90
C GLN A 310 -23.92 6.84 16.31
N VAL A 311 -24.06 8.17 16.23
CA VAL A 311 -22.97 9.05 15.77
C VAL A 311 -21.77 8.97 16.71
N SER A 312 -22.02 8.92 18.02
CA SER A 312 -20.96 8.81 19.03
C SER A 312 -20.08 7.58 18.85
N MET A 313 -20.68 6.43 18.49
CA MET A 313 -19.92 5.19 18.20
C MET A 313 -19.09 5.30 16.93
N GLN A 314 -19.48 6.13 15.97
CA GLN A 314 -18.73 6.30 14.72
C GLN A 314 -17.50 7.21 14.87
N VAL A 315 -17.42 8.06 15.90
CA VAL A 315 -16.36 9.08 16.01
C VAL A 315 -14.96 8.46 16.00
N ASN A 316 -14.72 7.43 16.83
CA ASN A 316 -13.41 6.79 16.90
C ASN A 316 -13.05 6.10 15.58
N PHE A 317 -14.03 5.46 14.94
CA PHE A 317 -13.83 4.80 13.67
C PHE A 317 -13.47 5.80 12.55
N VAL A 318 -14.16 6.94 12.50
CA VAL A 318 -13.89 8.02 11.54
C VAL A 318 -12.48 8.59 11.71
N VAL A 319 -12.01 8.75 12.96
CA VAL A 319 -10.63 9.20 13.24
C VAL A 319 -9.59 8.19 12.74
N THR A 320 -9.80 6.90 13.03
CA THR A 320 -8.92 5.82 12.54
C THR A 320 -8.91 5.76 11.01
N ALA A 321 -10.09 5.85 10.39
CA ALA A 321 -10.24 5.86 8.94
C ALA A 321 -9.56 7.08 8.30
N ALA A 322 -9.60 8.25 8.94
CA ALA A 322 -8.89 9.43 8.46
C ALA A 322 -7.36 9.24 8.50
N ALA A 323 -6.82 8.57 9.53
CA ALA A 323 -5.40 8.26 9.61
C ALA A 323 -4.98 7.25 8.51
N GLY A 324 -5.78 6.19 8.28
CA GLY A 324 -5.55 5.24 7.17
C GLY A 324 -5.64 5.92 5.80
N ALA A 325 -6.66 6.75 5.59
CA ALA A 325 -6.79 7.55 4.36
C ALA A 325 -5.58 8.44 4.11
N GLN A 326 -5.01 9.03 5.15
CA GLN A 326 -3.81 9.85 5.03
C GLN A 326 -2.63 9.03 4.51
N ARG A 327 -2.41 7.80 5.01
CA ARG A 327 -1.33 6.93 4.52
C ARG A 327 -1.56 6.52 3.06
N VAL A 328 -2.80 6.15 2.71
CA VAL A 328 -3.17 5.85 1.31
C VAL A 328 -2.86 7.03 0.39
N PHE A 329 -3.30 8.23 0.76
CA PHE A 329 -3.04 9.41 -0.07
C PHE A 329 -1.57 9.85 -0.06
N ASN A 330 -0.83 9.64 1.02
CA ASN A 330 0.61 9.91 1.03
C ASN A 330 1.33 9.04 0.00
N LEU A 331 0.99 7.74 -0.07
CA LEU A 331 1.56 6.84 -1.09
C LEU A 331 1.16 7.25 -2.51
N MET A 332 -0.10 7.67 -2.73
CA MET A 332 -0.56 8.14 -4.04
C MET A 332 0.05 9.48 -4.47
N ASP A 333 0.42 10.34 -3.51
CA ASP A 333 0.99 11.67 -3.75
C ASP A 333 2.52 11.65 -3.80
N GLU A 334 3.13 10.48 -3.52
CA GLU A 334 4.59 10.34 -3.59
C GLU A 334 5.07 10.63 -5.01
N LYS A 335 6.23 11.26 -5.10
CA LYS A 335 6.76 11.69 -6.40
C LYS A 335 7.15 10.48 -7.24
N PRO A 336 6.62 10.36 -8.47
CA PRO A 336 7.01 9.30 -9.37
C PRO A 336 8.49 9.44 -9.76
N GLU A 337 9.07 8.35 -10.24
CA GLU A 337 10.41 8.38 -10.82
C GLU A 337 10.47 9.42 -11.97
N THR A 338 11.39 10.37 -11.87
CA THR A 338 11.58 11.38 -12.91
C THR A 338 12.44 10.81 -14.05
N ASP A 339 12.06 11.07 -15.28
CA ASP A 339 12.84 10.75 -16.47
C ASP A 339 12.83 11.93 -17.46
N GLU A 340 13.97 12.61 -17.58
CA GLU A 340 14.19 13.71 -18.52
C GLU A 340 14.95 13.26 -19.78
N GLY A 341 15.11 11.94 -19.94
CA GLY A 341 15.77 11.35 -21.10
C GLY A 341 15.01 11.61 -22.40
N TYR A 342 15.74 11.79 -23.47
CA TYR A 342 15.20 12.01 -24.82
C TYR A 342 15.89 11.15 -25.89
N VAL A 343 16.95 10.43 -25.55
CA VAL A 343 17.59 9.43 -26.41
C VAL A 343 16.83 8.13 -26.27
N GLU A 344 16.45 7.51 -27.37
CA GLU A 344 15.65 6.30 -27.46
C GLU A 344 16.45 5.13 -28.01
N LEU A 345 16.09 3.92 -27.59
CA LEU A 345 16.62 2.69 -28.14
C LEU A 345 15.71 2.21 -29.28
N VAL A 346 16.26 2.06 -30.48
CA VAL A 346 15.53 1.65 -31.67
C VAL A 346 16.15 0.41 -32.34
N ASN A 347 15.31 -0.36 -33.04
CA ASN A 347 15.82 -1.40 -33.92
C ASN A 347 16.53 -0.76 -35.12
N ALA A 348 17.68 -1.30 -35.50
CA ALA A 348 18.51 -0.73 -36.55
C ALA A 348 19.01 -1.80 -37.53
N LYS A 349 19.34 -1.37 -38.74
CA LYS A 349 20.10 -2.15 -39.72
C LYS A 349 21.39 -1.41 -40.05
N GLU A 350 22.49 -2.14 -40.13
CA GLU A 350 23.79 -1.64 -40.56
C GLU A 350 23.92 -1.83 -42.07
N GLY A 351 24.04 -0.73 -42.81
CA GLY A 351 24.26 -0.74 -44.25
C GLY A 351 25.72 -1.16 -44.62
N ALA A 352 25.96 -1.47 -45.88
CA ALA A 352 27.28 -1.90 -46.38
C ALA A 352 28.40 -0.91 -46.10
N ASN A 353 28.10 0.35 -45.88
CA ASN A 353 29.07 1.42 -45.57
C ASN A 353 29.19 1.71 -44.07
N GLY A 354 28.61 0.88 -43.20
CA GLY A 354 28.56 1.12 -41.75
C GLY A 354 27.53 2.19 -41.30
N GLU A 355 26.66 2.64 -42.21
CA GLU A 355 25.58 3.57 -41.87
C GLU A 355 24.48 2.86 -41.13
N ILE A 356 24.05 3.39 -39.99
CA ILE A 356 23.02 2.83 -39.15
C ILE A 356 21.69 3.50 -39.47
N THR A 357 20.70 2.71 -39.85
CA THR A 357 19.33 3.17 -40.18
C THR A 357 18.30 2.55 -39.25
N GLU A 358 17.37 3.35 -38.75
CA GLU A 358 16.24 2.89 -37.95
C GLU A 358 15.30 2.04 -38.78
N VAL A 359 14.82 0.94 -38.20
CA VAL A 359 13.81 0.06 -38.82
C VAL A 359 12.75 -0.32 -37.81
N THR A 360 11.54 -0.61 -38.30
CA THR A 360 10.41 -1.02 -37.43
C THR A 360 10.41 -2.50 -37.11
N GLU A 361 11.11 -3.30 -37.91
CA GLU A 361 11.19 -4.74 -37.73
C GLU A 361 12.21 -5.10 -36.63
N ARG A 362 11.98 -6.21 -35.93
CA ARG A 362 12.93 -6.78 -34.94
C ARG A 362 14.17 -7.30 -35.69
N THR A 363 15.33 -6.75 -35.40
CA THR A 363 16.58 -7.05 -36.14
C THR A 363 17.70 -7.60 -35.28
N ASN A 364 17.55 -7.80 -34.00
CA ASN A 364 18.62 -8.14 -33.05
C ASN A 364 19.83 -7.18 -33.11
N THR A 365 19.70 -6.07 -33.82
CA THR A 365 20.67 -4.96 -33.85
C THR A 365 19.97 -3.71 -33.35
N TRP A 366 20.56 -3.04 -32.40
CA TRP A 366 19.95 -1.91 -31.72
C TRP A 366 20.86 -0.69 -31.83
N ALA A 367 20.25 0.50 -31.87
CA ALA A 367 20.99 1.76 -31.88
C ALA A 367 20.32 2.81 -30.99
N TRP A 368 21.13 3.71 -30.48
CA TRP A 368 20.69 4.90 -29.79
C TRP A 368 20.31 5.98 -30.79
N LYS A 369 19.05 6.37 -30.84
CA LYS A 369 18.54 7.51 -31.58
C LYS A 369 18.70 8.76 -30.72
N HIS A 370 19.71 9.58 -31.06
CA HIS A 370 20.07 10.78 -30.30
C HIS A 370 19.70 12.04 -31.07
N PRO A 371 18.52 12.66 -30.77
CA PRO A 371 18.17 13.96 -31.34
C PRO A 371 18.99 15.07 -30.67
N HIS A 372 19.63 15.92 -31.44
CA HIS A 372 20.40 17.05 -30.95
C HIS A 372 19.50 18.29 -30.86
N LYS A 373 19.33 18.83 -29.63
CA LYS A 373 18.46 19.98 -29.38
C LYS A 373 18.96 21.31 -30.02
N ALA A 374 20.26 21.36 -30.38
CA ALA A 374 20.89 22.56 -30.88
C ALA A 374 20.57 22.85 -32.37
N ASP A 375 20.55 21.82 -33.20
CA ASP A 375 20.42 21.92 -34.67
C ASP A 375 19.31 21.03 -35.24
N GLY A 376 18.61 20.27 -34.39
CA GLY A 376 17.53 19.38 -34.82
C GLY A 376 18.01 18.12 -35.55
N SER A 377 19.33 17.90 -35.66
CA SER A 377 19.88 16.68 -36.26
C SER A 377 19.64 15.45 -35.39
N VAL A 378 19.63 14.27 -36.01
CA VAL A 378 19.50 12.98 -35.31
C VAL A 378 20.72 12.15 -35.66
N THR A 379 21.43 11.65 -34.63
CA THR A 379 22.53 10.69 -34.82
C THR A 379 22.11 9.33 -34.31
N TYR A 380 22.55 8.29 -35.02
CA TYR A 380 22.36 6.90 -34.61
C TYR A 380 23.71 6.33 -34.18
N THR A 381 23.79 5.86 -32.92
CA THR A 381 24.99 5.22 -32.36
C THR A 381 24.66 3.75 -32.12
N LYS A 382 25.44 2.84 -32.67
CA LYS A 382 25.25 1.40 -32.45
C LYS A 382 25.33 1.08 -30.95
N LEU A 383 24.43 0.24 -30.48
CA LEU A 383 24.48 -0.28 -29.13
C LEU A 383 25.58 -1.35 -29.05
N GLU A 384 26.68 -1.03 -28.39
CA GLU A 384 27.84 -1.91 -28.22
C GLU A 384 28.07 -2.31 -26.77
N GLY A 385 27.61 -1.50 -25.83
CA GLY A 385 27.73 -1.79 -24.41
C GLY A 385 28.99 -1.19 -23.74
N GLY A 386 29.55 -0.14 -24.28
CA GLY A 386 30.67 0.58 -23.65
C GLY A 386 30.18 1.46 -22.51
N VAL A 387 30.69 1.28 -21.28
CA VAL A 387 30.27 2.05 -20.09
C VAL A 387 31.48 2.78 -19.49
N VAL A 388 31.32 4.08 -19.21
CA VAL A 388 32.34 4.92 -18.59
C VAL A 388 31.72 5.72 -17.43
N LEU A 389 32.35 5.62 -16.26
CA LEU A 389 32.11 6.49 -15.13
C LEU A 389 33.29 7.45 -15.00
N ASP A 390 33.05 8.73 -14.81
CA ASP A 390 34.04 9.80 -14.80
C ASP A 390 33.84 10.67 -13.56
N SER A 391 34.69 10.52 -12.56
CA SER A 391 34.73 11.22 -11.28
C SER A 391 33.35 11.25 -10.59
N VAL A 392 32.76 10.09 -10.41
CA VAL A 392 31.40 9.96 -9.84
C VAL A 392 31.46 9.94 -8.31
N ASP A 393 30.79 10.93 -7.69
CA ASP A 393 30.47 10.96 -6.28
C ASP A 393 28.99 10.61 -6.06
N PHE A 394 28.71 9.79 -5.04
CA PHE A 394 27.34 9.41 -4.74
C PHE A 394 27.09 9.08 -3.27
N GLY A 395 25.93 9.48 -2.76
CA GLY A 395 25.39 9.08 -1.45
C GLY A 395 23.87 8.88 -1.52
N TYR A 396 23.37 7.89 -0.80
CA TYR A 396 21.91 7.68 -0.65
C TYR A 396 21.23 8.80 0.11
N ASP A 397 22.00 9.45 1.03
CA ASP A 397 21.62 10.63 1.79
C ASP A 397 22.53 11.81 1.40
N GLU A 398 21.99 13.03 1.39
CA GLU A 398 22.72 14.26 1.03
C GLU A 398 23.97 14.52 1.90
N ASN A 399 24.00 13.98 3.12
CA ASN A 399 25.07 14.25 4.09
C ASN A 399 26.11 13.13 4.21
N LYS A 400 25.95 12.01 3.46
CA LYS A 400 26.84 10.86 3.57
C LYS A 400 27.15 10.28 2.19
N LEU A 401 28.35 10.57 1.70
CA LEU A 401 28.85 9.94 0.49
C LEU A 401 29.19 8.46 0.77
N VAL A 402 28.87 7.62 -0.20
CA VAL A 402 29.15 6.17 -0.24
C VAL A 402 30.20 5.86 -1.31
N LEU A 403 30.22 6.61 -2.40
CA LEU A 403 31.21 6.52 -3.46
C LEU A 403 31.94 7.86 -3.57
N HIS A 404 33.27 7.78 -3.77
CA HIS A 404 34.16 8.94 -3.82
C HIS A 404 35.04 8.86 -5.06
N ASP A 405 34.90 9.81 -5.98
CA ASP A 405 35.72 9.96 -7.20
C ASP A 405 35.88 8.65 -7.98
N ILE A 406 34.75 7.99 -8.26
CA ILE A 406 34.77 6.72 -8.99
C ILE A 406 34.97 6.99 -10.48
N SER A 407 36.14 6.53 -10.98
CA SER A 407 36.47 6.57 -12.39
C SER A 407 36.76 5.16 -12.91
N LEU A 408 35.94 4.70 -13.85
CA LEU A 408 36.08 3.37 -14.47
C LEU A 408 35.63 3.39 -15.92
N TRP A 409 36.12 2.45 -16.69
CA TRP A 409 35.67 2.22 -18.07
C TRP A 409 35.63 0.73 -18.37
N ALA A 410 34.60 0.30 -19.05
CA ALA A 410 34.40 -1.02 -19.61
C ALA A 410 34.25 -0.89 -21.13
N LYS A 411 35.09 -1.57 -21.89
CA LYS A 411 34.94 -1.66 -23.35
C LYS A 411 33.87 -2.68 -23.72
N PRO A 412 33.24 -2.56 -24.88
CA PRO A 412 32.32 -3.58 -25.38
C PRO A 412 32.90 -5.00 -25.27
N GLY A 413 32.12 -5.92 -24.71
CA GLY A 413 32.53 -7.31 -24.49
C GLY A 413 33.47 -7.57 -23.33
N GLN A 414 33.88 -6.56 -22.56
CA GLN A 414 34.83 -6.68 -21.46
C GLN A 414 34.13 -7.11 -20.15
N LYS A 415 34.77 -8.03 -19.42
CA LYS A 415 34.33 -8.50 -18.10
C LYS A 415 35.06 -7.75 -16.99
N ILE A 416 34.31 -6.98 -16.20
CA ILE A 416 34.79 -6.21 -15.06
C ILE A 416 34.35 -6.89 -13.76
N ALA A 417 35.28 -7.22 -12.88
CA ALA A 417 34.97 -7.78 -11.55
C ALA A 417 35.21 -6.75 -10.45
N PHE A 418 34.19 -6.53 -9.60
CA PHE A 418 34.34 -5.73 -8.38
C PHE A 418 34.60 -6.64 -7.18
N VAL A 419 35.69 -6.34 -6.46
CA VAL A 419 36.15 -7.07 -5.28
C VAL A 419 36.34 -6.10 -4.11
N GLY A 420 36.04 -6.51 -2.90
CA GLY A 420 36.17 -5.68 -1.69
C GLY A 420 35.22 -6.12 -0.59
N ALA A 421 35.40 -5.60 0.61
CA ALA A 421 34.58 -5.92 1.77
C ALA A 421 33.09 -5.56 1.56
N THR A 422 32.21 -6.14 2.37
CA THR A 422 30.81 -5.73 2.41
C THR A 422 30.72 -4.25 2.80
N GLY A 423 29.88 -3.49 2.09
CA GLY A 423 29.78 -2.05 2.29
C GLY A 423 30.81 -1.20 1.55
N ALA A 424 31.75 -1.79 0.77
CA ALA A 424 32.74 -1.04 -0.01
C ALA A 424 32.15 -0.23 -1.18
N GLY A 425 30.85 -0.36 -1.50
CA GLY A 425 30.19 0.38 -2.56
C GLY A 425 29.96 -0.39 -3.88
N LYS A 426 30.24 -1.70 -3.92
CA LYS A 426 30.14 -2.53 -5.15
C LYS A 426 28.72 -2.50 -5.75
N THR A 427 27.70 -2.83 -4.97
CA THR A 427 26.30 -2.81 -5.38
C THR A 427 25.82 -1.40 -5.71
N THR A 428 26.38 -0.38 -5.07
CA THR A 428 26.05 1.02 -5.37
C THR A 428 26.46 1.40 -6.79
N ILE A 429 27.64 0.97 -7.27
CA ILE A 429 28.07 1.22 -8.66
C ILE A 429 27.10 0.58 -9.65
N THR A 430 26.69 -0.67 -9.42
CA THR A 430 25.74 -1.35 -10.31
C THR A 430 24.36 -0.70 -10.32
N ASN A 431 23.90 -0.19 -9.18
CA ASN A 431 22.64 0.58 -9.07
C ASN A 431 22.72 1.89 -9.87
N LEU A 432 23.90 2.55 -9.91
CA LEU A 432 24.08 3.77 -10.70
C LEU A 432 24.16 3.48 -12.20
N ILE A 433 24.77 2.39 -12.62
CA ILE A 433 24.80 1.97 -14.03
C ILE A 433 23.38 1.72 -14.54
N ASN A 434 22.51 1.06 -13.73
CA ASN A 434 21.08 0.86 -14.05
C ASN A 434 20.24 2.13 -13.92
N ARG A 435 20.84 3.22 -13.44
CA ARG A 435 20.14 4.48 -13.17
C ARG A 435 18.92 4.29 -12.26
N PHE A 436 19.04 3.41 -11.23
CA PHE A 436 18.06 3.34 -10.13
C PHE A 436 18.14 4.57 -9.24
N TYR A 437 19.31 5.21 -9.23
CA TYR A 437 19.59 6.48 -8.58
C TYR A 437 20.29 7.41 -9.56
N ASP A 438 19.91 8.68 -9.56
CA ASP A 438 20.60 9.71 -10.34
C ASP A 438 21.79 10.25 -9.52
N ILE A 439 22.91 10.53 -10.18
CA ILE A 439 24.14 11.06 -9.55
C ILE A 439 24.04 12.58 -9.40
N ALA A 440 24.63 13.10 -8.32
CA ALA A 440 24.72 14.54 -8.08
C ALA A 440 25.94 15.15 -8.77
N ASP A 441 27.08 14.44 -8.81
CA ASP A 441 28.33 14.90 -9.43
C ASP A 441 28.99 13.81 -10.25
N GLY A 442 29.85 14.21 -11.22
CA GLY A 442 30.46 13.31 -12.17
C GLY A 442 29.60 13.05 -13.41
N LYS A 443 30.01 12.05 -14.22
CA LYS A 443 29.30 11.63 -15.44
C LYS A 443 29.36 10.13 -15.63
N ILE A 444 28.22 9.55 -16.01
CA ILE A 444 28.15 8.16 -16.50
C ILE A 444 27.75 8.21 -17.97
N ARG A 445 28.53 7.54 -18.83
CA ARG A 445 28.27 7.45 -20.27
C ARG A 445 28.07 6.00 -20.67
N TYR A 446 27.11 5.79 -21.55
CA TYR A 446 26.86 4.52 -22.19
C TYR A 446 26.99 4.71 -23.71
N ASP A 447 27.88 3.97 -24.33
CA ASP A 447 28.30 4.15 -25.74
C ASP A 447 28.60 5.63 -26.07
N GLY A 448 29.30 6.33 -25.14
CA GLY A 448 29.66 7.76 -25.27
C GLY A 448 28.51 8.74 -24.91
N ILE A 449 27.28 8.28 -24.78
CA ILE A 449 26.12 9.11 -24.46
C ILE A 449 25.95 9.18 -22.93
N ASN A 450 25.75 10.40 -22.39
CA ASN A 450 25.44 10.55 -20.97
C ASN A 450 24.08 9.87 -20.65
N ILE A 451 24.08 8.96 -19.66
CA ILE A 451 22.88 8.17 -19.30
C ILE A 451 21.70 9.04 -18.88
N ASN A 452 21.93 10.28 -18.39
CA ASN A 452 20.85 11.21 -18.05
C ASN A 452 20.08 11.70 -19.28
N LYS A 453 20.65 11.57 -20.49
CA LYS A 453 19.97 11.87 -21.75
C LYS A 453 19.17 10.70 -22.30
N ILE A 454 19.48 9.46 -21.87
CA ILE A 454 18.82 8.25 -22.32
C ILE A 454 17.54 8.06 -21.50
N LYS A 455 16.43 7.71 -22.14
CA LYS A 455 15.21 7.32 -21.42
C LYS A 455 15.46 6.13 -20.50
N LYS A 456 15.03 6.22 -19.23
CA LYS A 456 15.26 5.14 -18.24
C LYS A 456 14.77 3.77 -18.69
N PRO A 457 13.54 3.64 -19.28
CA PRO A 457 13.07 2.35 -19.79
C PRO A 457 13.98 1.78 -20.89
N ASP A 458 14.48 2.62 -21.80
CA ASP A 458 15.33 2.20 -22.90
C ASP A 458 16.74 1.83 -22.43
N LEU A 459 17.29 2.58 -21.45
CA LEU A 459 18.53 2.23 -20.79
C LEU A 459 18.44 0.85 -20.13
N ARG A 460 17.41 0.63 -19.30
CA ARG A 460 17.20 -0.64 -18.57
C ARG A 460 16.90 -1.81 -19.52
N ARG A 461 16.20 -1.57 -20.63
CA ARG A 461 15.95 -2.58 -21.67
C ARG A 461 17.23 -3.08 -22.34
N SER A 462 18.25 -2.24 -22.43
CA SER A 462 19.56 -2.60 -23.01
C SER A 462 20.47 -3.35 -22.03
N MET A 463 20.04 -3.56 -20.78
CA MET A 463 20.82 -4.20 -19.72
C MET A 463 20.10 -5.42 -19.17
N GLY A 464 20.85 -6.47 -18.83
CA GLY A 464 20.36 -7.62 -18.09
C GLY A 464 20.93 -7.63 -16.68
N ILE A 465 20.12 -8.04 -15.71
CA ILE A 465 20.54 -8.15 -14.31
C ILE A 465 20.22 -9.55 -13.77
N VAL A 466 21.20 -10.13 -13.07
CA VAL A 466 21.00 -11.33 -12.25
C VAL A 466 21.39 -10.97 -10.82
N LEU A 467 20.41 -10.93 -9.94
CA LEU A 467 20.59 -10.55 -8.54
C LEU A 467 20.95 -11.75 -7.67
N GLN A 468 21.60 -11.49 -6.54
CA GLN A 468 21.88 -12.48 -5.50
C GLN A 468 20.60 -13.14 -4.99
N ASP A 469 19.60 -12.32 -4.61
CA ASP A 469 18.30 -12.77 -4.20
C ASP A 469 17.39 -12.86 -5.42
N THR A 470 17.20 -14.08 -5.89
CA THR A 470 16.41 -14.36 -7.09
C THR A 470 14.93 -14.36 -6.76
N HIS A 471 14.18 -13.42 -7.31
CA HIS A 471 12.73 -13.40 -7.21
C HIS A 471 12.07 -14.05 -8.44
N LEU A 472 11.18 -15.01 -8.17
CA LEU A 472 10.33 -15.65 -9.17
C LEU A 472 8.87 -15.30 -8.92
N PHE A 473 8.18 -14.91 -9.97
CA PHE A 473 6.77 -14.55 -9.91
C PHE A 473 5.88 -15.79 -9.90
N THR A 474 4.71 -15.69 -9.27
CA THR A 474 3.67 -16.71 -9.39
C THR A 474 3.25 -16.83 -10.84
N GLY A 475 3.39 -18.03 -11.40
CA GLY A 475 3.17 -18.33 -12.81
C GLY A 475 3.96 -19.57 -13.23
N THR A 476 3.94 -19.91 -14.50
CA THR A 476 4.70 -21.05 -15.02
C THR A 476 6.21 -20.75 -15.08
N VAL A 477 7.03 -21.79 -15.16
CA VAL A 477 8.48 -21.65 -15.42
C VAL A 477 8.71 -20.89 -16.74
N MET A 478 7.92 -21.21 -17.78
CA MET A 478 7.97 -20.54 -19.09
C MET A 478 7.72 -19.03 -18.97
N GLU A 479 6.67 -18.62 -18.24
CA GLU A 479 6.35 -17.21 -18.02
C GLU A 479 7.46 -16.49 -17.24
N ASN A 480 8.07 -17.16 -16.28
CA ASN A 480 9.20 -16.60 -15.51
C ASN A 480 10.45 -16.40 -16.38
N ILE A 481 10.72 -17.26 -17.35
CA ILE A 481 11.82 -17.04 -18.32
C ILE A 481 11.44 -15.92 -19.29
N ARG A 482 10.22 -15.98 -19.86
CA ARG A 482 9.69 -14.98 -20.82
C ARG A 482 9.60 -13.57 -20.22
N TYR A 483 9.62 -13.44 -18.90
CA TYR A 483 9.62 -12.13 -18.23
C TYR A 483 10.80 -11.23 -18.67
N GLY A 484 11.93 -11.81 -19.10
CA GLY A 484 13.06 -11.06 -19.65
C GLY A 484 12.75 -10.43 -21.02
N ASN A 485 11.88 -11.06 -21.82
CA ASN A 485 11.39 -10.54 -23.10
C ASN A 485 9.99 -11.09 -23.36
N LEU A 486 8.96 -10.28 -23.13
CA LEU A 486 7.55 -10.70 -23.24
C LEU A 486 7.13 -11.12 -24.66
N GLU A 487 7.89 -10.71 -25.69
CA GLU A 487 7.65 -11.07 -27.09
C GLU A 487 8.40 -12.33 -27.53
N ALA A 488 9.16 -12.97 -26.62
CA ALA A 488 9.92 -14.17 -26.94
C ALA A 488 9.02 -15.37 -27.20
N THR A 489 9.39 -16.16 -28.22
CA THR A 489 8.70 -17.42 -28.52
C THR A 489 9.05 -18.50 -27.49
N ASP A 490 8.29 -19.60 -27.47
CA ASP A 490 8.58 -20.75 -26.61
C ASP A 490 9.95 -21.34 -26.92
N GLU A 491 10.33 -21.39 -28.20
CA GLU A 491 11.62 -21.88 -28.66
C GLU A 491 12.79 -20.99 -28.18
N GLU A 492 12.63 -19.67 -28.22
CA GLU A 492 13.61 -18.72 -27.70
C GLU A 492 13.77 -18.88 -26.19
N CYS A 493 12.69 -19.08 -25.45
CA CYS A 493 12.73 -19.33 -24.02
C CYS A 493 13.41 -20.66 -23.67
N VAL A 494 13.15 -21.72 -24.45
CA VAL A 494 13.83 -23.02 -24.28
C VAL A 494 15.30 -22.92 -24.61
N ALA A 495 15.69 -22.21 -25.67
CA ALA A 495 17.09 -21.97 -26.02
C ALA A 495 17.82 -21.20 -24.91
N ALA A 496 17.19 -20.18 -24.34
CA ALA A 496 17.73 -19.44 -23.18
C ALA A 496 17.89 -20.34 -21.95
N ALA A 497 16.93 -21.24 -21.68
CA ALA A 497 17.02 -22.20 -20.60
C ALA A 497 18.15 -23.25 -20.82
N GLN A 498 18.40 -23.64 -22.07
CA GLN A 498 19.52 -24.52 -22.43
C GLN A 498 20.87 -23.81 -22.20
N LEU A 499 21.00 -22.56 -22.64
CA LEU A 499 22.19 -21.74 -22.42
C LEU A 499 22.49 -21.59 -20.92
N ALA A 500 21.43 -21.37 -20.11
CA ALA A 500 21.54 -21.23 -18.66
C ALA A 500 21.73 -22.57 -17.91
N ASN A 501 21.80 -23.73 -18.59
CA ASN A 501 21.81 -25.07 -17.98
C ASN A 501 20.53 -25.37 -17.15
N ALA A 502 19.42 -24.68 -17.41
CA ALA A 502 18.15 -24.87 -16.71
C ALA A 502 17.27 -25.97 -17.34
N ASP A 503 17.32 -26.19 -18.66
CA ASP A 503 16.45 -27.12 -19.40
C ASP A 503 16.44 -28.54 -18.80
N GLY A 504 17.61 -29.04 -18.40
CA GLY A 504 17.74 -30.39 -17.87
C GLY A 504 16.99 -30.67 -16.59
N PHE A 505 16.85 -29.70 -15.69
CA PHE A 505 16.01 -29.85 -14.50
C PHE A 505 14.54 -29.49 -14.77
N ILE A 506 14.28 -28.47 -15.62
CA ILE A 506 12.91 -28.06 -15.97
C ILE A 506 12.13 -29.24 -16.56
N ARG A 507 12.70 -29.96 -17.51
CA ARG A 507 12.06 -31.14 -18.11
C ARG A 507 11.75 -32.27 -17.13
N ARG A 508 12.38 -32.29 -15.95
CA ARG A 508 12.11 -33.26 -14.89
C ARG A 508 11.06 -32.82 -13.90
N LEU A 509 10.59 -31.56 -13.96
CA LEU A 509 9.45 -31.10 -13.20
C LEU A 509 8.17 -31.79 -13.72
N PRO A 510 7.14 -31.95 -12.88
CA PRO A 510 5.91 -32.68 -13.24
C PRO A 510 5.29 -32.24 -14.57
N ASP A 511 5.21 -30.92 -14.81
CA ASP A 511 4.64 -30.31 -16.01
C ASP A 511 5.69 -29.61 -16.88
N GLY A 512 6.99 -29.90 -16.66
CA GLY A 512 8.09 -29.28 -17.38
C GLY A 512 8.05 -27.74 -17.30
N TYR A 513 8.09 -27.07 -18.44
CA TYR A 513 8.01 -25.62 -18.56
C TYR A 513 6.68 -25.02 -18.10
N ASN A 514 5.61 -25.83 -18.06
CA ASN A 514 4.28 -25.41 -17.57
C ASN A 514 4.10 -25.62 -16.08
N THR A 515 5.12 -26.08 -15.37
CA THR A 515 5.08 -26.22 -13.91
C THR A 515 4.81 -24.87 -13.26
N MET A 516 3.77 -24.80 -12.43
CA MET A 516 3.42 -23.60 -11.68
C MET A 516 4.39 -23.35 -10.52
N LEU A 517 4.90 -22.14 -10.46
CA LEU A 517 5.71 -21.62 -9.36
C LEU A 517 4.85 -20.76 -8.45
N THR A 518 5.00 -20.93 -7.15
CA THR A 518 4.28 -20.15 -6.12
C THR A 518 5.26 -19.76 -5.02
N GLY A 519 4.93 -18.70 -4.27
CA GLY A 519 5.71 -18.29 -3.11
C GLY A 519 7.20 -18.11 -3.42
N ASP A 520 7.53 -17.33 -4.43
CA ASP A 520 8.91 -17.05 -4.85
C ASP A 520 9.69 -18.32 -5.30
N GLY A 521 8.97 -19.29 -5.88
CA GLY A 521 9.56 -20.56 -6.29
C GLY A 521 9.97 -21.46 -5.12
N ALA A 522 9.20 -21.44 -4.01
CA ALA A 522 9.45 -22.22 -2.80
C ALA A 522 9.57 -23.73 -3.05
N ASN A 523 9.03 -24.23 -4.16
CA ASN A 523 9.13 -25.62 -4.61
C ASN A 523 10.44 -25.94 -5.37
N LEU A 524 11.32 -24.95 -5.55
CA LEU A 524 12.62 -25.09 -6.22
C LEU A 524 13.78 -24.87 -5.24
N SER A 525 14.92 -25.52 -5.50
CA SER A 525 16.16 -25.19 -4.78
C SER A 525 16.68 -23.80 -5.17
N GLN A 526 17.50 -23.20 -4.31
CA GLN A 526 18.09 -21.88 -4.58
C GLN A 526 18.86 -21.86 -5.93
N GLY A 527 19.64 -22.90 -6.21
CA GLY A 527 20.36 -23.00 -7.49
C GLY A 527 19.43 -23.12 -8.70
N GLN A 528 18.31 -23.86 -8.59
CA GLN A 528 17.31 -23.93 -9.65
C GLN A 528 16.65 -22.58 -9.92
N ARG A 529 16.32 -21.82 -8.86
CA ARG A 529 15.81 -20.45 -9.02
C ARG A 529 16.82 -19.56 -9.75
N GLN A 530 18.10 -19.67 -9.38
CA GLN A 530 19.19 -18.89 -10.02
C GLN A 530 19.36 -19.25 -11.50
N LEU A 531 19.27 -20.55 -11.88
CA LEU A 531 19.31 -20.98 -13.28
C LEU A 531 18.13 -20.37 -14.08
N ILE A 532 16.93 -20.27 -13.50
CA ILE A 532 15.79 -19.59 -14.15
C ILE A 532 16.08 -18.09 -14.31
N ALA A 533 16.67 -17.43 -13.31
CA ALA A 533 17.04 -16.02 -13.43
C ALA A 533 18.11 -15.77 -14.51
N ILE A 534 19.07 -16.67 -14.66
CA ILE A 534 20.06 -16.63 -15.75
C ILE A 534 19.35 -16.80 -17.10
N ALA A 535 18.41 -17.75 -17.22
CA ALA A 535 17.60 -17.94 -18.43
C ALA A 535 16.74 -16.70 -18.77
N ARG A 536 16.17 -16.03 -17.73
CA ARG A 536 15.46 -14.76 -17.88
C ARG A 536 16.35 -13.66 -18.45
N ALA A 537 17.58 -13.54 -17.98
CA ALA A 537 18.55 -12.61 -18.53
C ALA A 537 19.00 -13.00 -19.93
N ALA A 538 19.13 -14.30 -20.23
CA ALA A 538 19.55 -14.81 -21.53
C ALA A 538 18.50 -14.53 -22.62
N VAL A 539 17.20 -14.68 -22.34
CA VAL A 539 16.15 -14.44 -23.34
C VAL A 539 16.00 -12.95 -23.70
N ALA A 540 16.42 -12.05 -22.81
CA ALA A 540 16.49 -10.61 -23.07
C ALA A 540 17.62 -10.23 -24.04
N ASP A 541 18.65 -11.06 -24.14
CA ASP A 541 19.85 -10.89 -24.98
C ASP A 541 20.51 -9.49 -24.93
N PRO A 542 20.78 -8.95 -23.73
CA PRO A 542 21.29 -7.61 -23.57
C PRO A 542 22.80 -7.55 -23.84
N PRO A 543 23.36 -6.45 -24.41
CA PRO A 543 24.81 -6.29 -24.61
C PRO A 543 25.57 -6.00 -23.31
N VAL A 544 24.88 -5.54 -22.27
CA VAL A 544 25.45 -5.29 -20.94
C VAL A 544 24.79 -6.15 -19.90
N LEU A 545 25.56 -6.80 -19.05
CA LEU A 545 25.12 -7.64 -17.95
C LEU A 545 25.63 -7.11 -16.61
N ILE A 546 24.78 -7.18 -15.61
CA ILE A 546 25.11 -6.93 -14.21
C ILE A 546 24.80 -8.20 -13.43
N LEU A 547 25.83 -8.78 -12.82
CA LEU A 547 25.74 -10.04 -12.11
C LEU A 547 26.16 -9.84 -10.66
N ASP A 548 25.27 -10.16 -9.72
CA ASP A 548 25.60 -10.21 -8.28
C ASP A 548 25.72 -11.67 -7.85
N GLU A 549 26.95 -12.11 -7.62
CA GLU A 549 27.30 -13.51 -7.40
C GLU A 549 27.36 -13.85 -5.92
N ALA A 550 26.27 -14.33 -5.33
CA ALA A 550 26.29 -14.93 -4.00
C ALA A 550 25.68 -16.33 -4.04
N THR A 551 26.51 -17.33 -3.87
CA THR A 551 26.15 -18.75 -4.00
C THR A 551 26.49 -19.57 -2.74
N SER A 552 26.44 -18.93 -1.57
CA SER A 552 26.88 -19.52 -0.29
C SER A 552 26.06 -20.73 0.22
N SER A 553 24.95 -21.10 -0.46
CA SER A 553 24.01 -22.13 0.02
C SER A 553 23.58 -23.13 -1.06
N ILE A 554 24.38 -23.31 -2.12
CA ILE A 554 24.06 -24.20 -3.24
C ILE A 554 24.97 -25.44 -3.17
N ASP A 555 24.41 -26.63 -3.49
CA ASP A 555 25.20 -27.86 -3.60
C ASP A 555 26.23 -27.77 -4.74
N THR A 556 27.36 -28.45 -4.60
CA THR A 556 28.52 -28.35 -5.52
C THR A 556 28.19 -28.68 -6.97
N ARG A 557 27.22 -29.59 -7.23
CA ARG A 557 26.82 -29.96 -8.59
C ARG A 557 26.02 -28.85 -9.26
N THR A 558 25.02 -28.33 -8.55
CA THR A 558 24.18 -27.22 -9.05
C THR A 558 25.00 -25.94 -9.16
N GLU A 559 25.94 -25.74 -8.25
CA GLU A 559 26.89 -24.63 -8.29
C GLU A 559 27.67 -24.59 -9.59
N LYS A 560 28.19 -25.75 -10.05
CA LYS A 560 28.89 -25.84 -11.32
C LYS A 560 27.97 -25.49 -12.50
N LEU A 561 26.73 -25.97 -12.50
CA LEU A 561 25.75 -25.65 -13.56
C LEU A 561 25.44 -24.16 -13.62
N VAL A 562 25.30 -23.51 -12.45
CA VAL A 562 25.09 -22.06 -12.36
C VAL A 562 26.31 -21.32 -12.91
N GLN A 563 27.52 -21.73 -12.54
CA GLN A 563 28.75 -21.10 -13.02
C GLN A 563 28.90 -21.25 -14.54
N ASP A 564 28.72 -22.46 -15.07
CA ASP A 564 28.81 -22.72 -16.50
C ASP A 564 27.73 -21.91 -17.27
N GLY A 565 26.50 -21.79 -16.73
CA GLY A 565 25.44 -20.96 -17.29
C GLY A 565 25.76 -19.46 -17.27
N MET A 566 26.34 -18.98 -16.17
CA MET A 566 26.79 -17.58 -16.08
C MET A 566 27.93 -17.30 -17.07
N ASP A 567 28.91 -18.19 -17.18
CA ASP A 567 30.02 -18.03 -18.12
C ASP A 567 29.53 -18.01 -19.58
N ALA A 568 28.56 -18.87 -19.92
CA ALA A 568 27.90 -18.87 -21.24
C ALA A 568 27.13 -17.56 -21.48
N LEU A 569 26.41 -17.07 -20.48
CA LEU A 569 25.68 -15.80 -20.55
C LEU A 569 26.60 -14.60 -20.75
N MET A 570 27.77 -14.57 -20.09
CA MET A 570 28.74 -13.48 -20.16
C MET A 570 29.47 -13.40 -21.49
N TYR A 571 29.55 -14.48 -22.24
CA TYR A 571 30.33 -14.55 -23.47
C TYR A 571 29.91 -13.49 -24.50
N GLY A 572 30.86 -12.67 -24.95
CA GLY A 572 30.64 -11.61 -25.94
C GLY A 572 29.89 -10.37 -25.43
N ARG A 573 29.60 -10.28 -24.14
CA ARG A 573 28.85 -9.15 -23.52
C ARG A 573 29.73 -8.38 -22.54
N THR A 574 29.49 -7.09 -22.46
CA THR A 574 30.11 -6.26 -21.41
C THR A 574 29.46 -6.64 -20.07
N THR A 575 30.29 -7.10 -19.14
CA THR A 575 29.75 -7.67 -17.89
C THR A 575 30.36 -7.01 -16.67
N PHE A 576 29.51 -6.57 -15.75
CA PHE A 576 29.89 -6.11 -14.42
C PHE A 576 29.52 -7.18 -13.41
N VAL A 577 30.52 -7.75 -12.72
CA VAL A 577 30.31 -8.83 -11.76
C VAL A 577 30.69 -8.36 -10.36
N ILE A 578 29.76 -8.44 -9.41
CA ILE A 578 30.10 -8.36 -7.99
C ILE A 578 30.54 -9.76 -7.58
N ALA A 579 31.85 -9.96 -7.56
CA ALA A 579 32.43 -11.28 -7.44
C ALA A 579 32.61 -11.68 -5.97
N HIS A 580 32.05 -12.80 -5.61
CA HIS A 580 32.25 -13.49 -4.32
C HIS A 580 33.07 -14.78 -4.48
N ARG A 581 33.46 -15.14 -5.73
CA ARG A 581 34.23 -16.34 -6.06
C ARG A 581 35.54 -16.02 -6.69
N LEU A 582 36.56 -16.77 -6.28
CA LEU A 582 37.91 -16.63 -6.81
C LEU A 582 38.02 -16.96 -8.32
N SER A 583 37.22 -17.94 -8.81
CA SER A 583 37.18 -18.32 -10.23
C SER A 583 36.67 -17.20 -11.12
N THR A 584 35.59 -16.55 -10.73
CA THR A 584 34.98 -15.45 -11.51
C THR A 584 35.90 -14.24 -11.54
N VAL A 585 36.57 -13.94 -10.41
CA VAL A 585 37.56 -12.86 -10.32
C VAL A 585 38.74 -13.12 -11.23
N ARG A 586 39.28 -14.34 -11.17
CA ARG A 586 40.48 -14.71 -11.93
C ARG A 586 40.33 -14.57 -13.45
N ASN A 587 39.13 -14.90 -13.95
CA ASN A 587 38.81 -14.88 -15.38
C ASN A 587 38.26 -13.52 -15.87
N ALA A 588 38.30 -12.46 -15.03
CA ALA A 588 37.91 -11.12 -15.43
C ALA A 588 39.03 -10.41 -16.22
N ASP A 589 38.64 -9.65 -17.25
CA ASP A 589 39.56 -8.84 -18.04
C ASP A 589 40.11 -7.67 -17.22
N CYS A 590 39.36 -7.20 -16.26
CA CYS A 590 39.78 -6.16 -15.32
C CYS A 590 39.13 -6.37 -13.96
N ILE A 591 39.94 -6.34 -12.92
CA ILE A 591 39.51 -6.43 -11.53
C ILE A 591 39.62 -5.03 -10.92
N MET A 592 38.57 -4.59 -10.24
CA MET A 592 38.53 -3.34 -9.49
C MET A 592 38.38 -3.63 -8.01
N VAL A 593 39.41 -3.30 -7.25
CA VAL A 593 39.42 -3.47 -5.80
C VAL A 593 38.83 -2.23 -5.16
N MET A 594 37.77 -2.41 -4.39
CA MET A 594 37.06 -1.33 -3.73
C MET A 594 37.28 -1.35 -2.23
N GLU A 595 37.57 -0.19 -1.68
CA GLU A 595 37.68 0.02 -0.23
C GLU A 595 37.11 1.40 0.13
N GLN A 596 36.20 1.45 1.10
CA GLN A 596 35.58 2.69 1.61
C GLN A 596 35.07 3.62 0.49
N GLY A 597 34.37 3.05 -0.50
CA GLY A 597 33.80 3.81 -1.61
C GLY A 597 34.79 4.32 -2.66
N ARG A 598 36.01 3.82 -2.69
CA ARG A 598 37.05 4.19 -3.68
C ARG A 598 37.55 2.97 -4.40
N ILE A 599 37.97 3.14 -5.66
CA ILE A 599 38.76 2.12 -6.39
C ILE A 599 40.23 2.32 -6.03
N ILE A 600 40.79 1.38 -5.25
CA ILE A 600 42.20 1.46 -4.77
C ILE A 600 43.17 0.73 -5.65
N GLU A 601 42.74 -0.32 -6.35
CA GLU A 601 43.57 -1.07 -7.28
C GLU A 601 42.75 -1.44 -8.52
N ARG A 602 43.43 -1.49 -9.66
CA ARG A 602 42.89 -1.89 -10.95
C ARG A 602 43.92 -2.66 -11.75
N GLY A 603 43.53 -3.75 -12.41
CA GLY A 603 44.37 -4.56 -13.29
C GLY A 603 43.83 -5.95 -13.53
N THR A 604 44.57 -6.77 -14.24
CA THR A 604 44.31 -8.20 -14.41
C THR A 604 44.69 -8.97 -13.14
N HIS A 605 44.26 -10.23 -13.05
CA HIS A 605 44.65 -11.11 -11.95
C HIS A 605 46.15 -11.17 -11.72
N ASP A 606 46.91 -11.44 -12.80
CA ASP A 606 48.35 -11.62 -12.71
C ASP A 606 49.09 -10.32 -12.32
N GLU A 607 48.63 -9.17 -12.85
CA GLU A 607 49.17 -7.86 -12.49
C GLU A 607 48.96 -7.53 -11.02
N LEU A 608 47.77 -7.80 -10.49
CA LEU A 608 47.43 -7.49 -9.11
C LEU A 608 48.07 -8.46 -8.12
N ILE A 609 48.25 -9.73 -8.48
CA ILE A 609 49.03 -10.70 -7.69
C ILE A 609 50.49 -10.28 -7.61
N ALA A 610 51.08 -9.83 -8.74
CA ALA A 610 52.45 -9.36 -8.78
C ALA A 610 52.69 -8.09 -7.92
N LYS A 611 51.69 -7.20 -7.81
CA LYS A 611 51.73 -5.99 -6.98
C LYS A 611 51.75 -6.27 -5.48
N LYS A 612 51.29 -7.46 -5.05
CA LYS A 612 51.16 -7.87 -3.63
C LYS A 612 50.37 -6.86 -2.76
N GLY A 613 49.42 -6.17 -3.35
CA GLY A 613 48.58 -5.17 -2.69
C GLY A 613 47.37 -5.78 -2.00
N LYS A 614 46.27 -4.99 -1.89
CA LYS A 614 45.02 -5.41 -1.21
C LYS A 614 44.37 -6.61 -1.91
N TYR A 615 44.39 -6.66 -3.25
CA TYR A 615 43.91 -7.80 -4.01
C TYR A 615 44.63 -9.10 -3.62
N TYR A 616 45.98 -9.06 -3.52
CA TYR A 616 46.76 -10.22 -3.10
C TYR A 616 46.34 -10.70 -1.71
N GLN A 617 46.16 -9.78 -0.76
CA GLN A 617 45.69 -10.11 0.59
C GLN A 617 44.30 -10.78 0.58
N LEU A 618 43.33 -10.23 -0.18
CA LEU A 618 41.98 -10.79 -0.32
C LEU A 618 42.01 -12.17 -1.00
N TYR A 619 42.89 -12.37 -2.00
CA TYR A 619 42.96 -13.61 -2.75
C TYR A 619 43.65 -14.74 -1.98
N THR A 620 44.74 -14.44 -1.23
CA THR A 620 45.53 -15.45 -0.50
C THR A 620 44.99 -15.70 0.91
N GLY A 621 44.08 -14.90 1.41
CA GLY A 621 43.62 -14.95 2.81
C GLY A 621 44.68 -14.47 3.82
N ASN A 622 45.82 -14.02 3.37
CA ASN A 622 46.90 -13.46 4.20
C ASN A 622 46.58 -12.01 4.53
N PHE A 623 45.77 -11.77 5.54
CA PHE A 623 45.67 -10.46 6.17
C PHE A 623 47.00 -10.25 6.95
N ALA A 624 47.93 -9.47 6.44
CA ALA A 624 49.02 -8.98 7.25
C ALA A 624 48.43 -8.24 8.45
N GLU A 625 48.76 -8.65 9.67
CA GLU A 625 48.48 -7.88 10.86
C GLU A 625 48.96 -6.45 10.62
N GLU A 626 48.03 -5.49 10.53
CA GLU A 626 48.40 -4.08 10.61
C GLU A 626 48.97 -3.91 12.00
N THR A 627 50.31 -3.91 12.08
CA THR A 627 51.02 -3.46 13.26
C THR A 627 50.60 -2.03 13.54
N ALA A 628 50.06 -1.86 14.74
CA ALA A 628 49.48 -0.70 15.40
C ALA A 628 50.25 0.62 15.17
#